data_0b22c09bf1aa6f14154dc5c0d4e38078
#
_entry.id   0b22c09bf1aa6f14154dc5c0d4e38078
#
_cell.length_a   1.000
_cell.length_b   1.000
_cell.length_c   1.000
_cell.angle_alpha   90.00
_cell.angle_beta   90.00
_cell.angle_gamma   90.00
#
_symmetry.space_group_name_H-M   'P 1'
#
loop_
_entity.id
_entity.type
_entity.pdbx_description
1 polymer ?
#
loop_
_entity_poly.entity_id
_entity_poly.type
_entity_poly.pdbx_seq_one_letter_code
_entity_poly.pdbx_strand_id
1 'polypeptide(L)'
;MPSLDTPEIKTKDKSDLDSVWNVVVHNDPVNLMSYVAMVFRRVFGFPREKAERHMMEVHKSGRSIVWSGSREEAELYVQQLHSHLVLSTLEKNPAP
;
A
#
# COMPACT_ATOMS: atom_id res chain seq x y z
N MET A 1 29.47 -0.02 22.38
CA MET A 1 29.14 0.19 22.19
C MET A 1 28.05 0.10 21.64
N PRO A 2 27.44 -0.26 21.64
CA PRO A 2 26.27 -0.50 21.04
C PRO A 2 25.67 0.62 20.39
N SER A 3 25.78 1.59 20.87
CA SER A 3 25.18 2.69 20.34
C SER A 3 25.81 3.11 19.10
N LEU A 4 26.81 2.47 18.77
CA LEU A 4 27.48 2.87 17.69
C LEU A 4 26.77 2.82 16.49
N ASP A 5 26.11 1.80 16.26
CA ASP A 5 25.41 1.61 15.05
C ASP A 5 24.23 2.42 15.00
N THR A 6 23.80 2.80 16.09
CA THR A 6 22.55 3.44 16.22
C THR A 6 22.41 4.74 15.49
N PRO A 7 23.38 5.62 15.49
CA PRO A 7 23.18 6.89 14.82
C PRO A 7 22.94 6.77 13.34
N GLU A 8 23.66 5.90 12.73
CA GLU A 8 23.52 5.72 11.32
C GLU A 8 22.20 5.14 10.99
N ILE A 9 21.77 4.15 11.74
CA ILE A 9 20.49 3.54 11.54
C ILE A 9 19.36 4.54 11.78
N LYS A 10 19.50 5.35 12.79
CA LYS A 10 18.50 6.33 13.08
C LYS A 10 18.33 7.34 11.96
N THR A 11 19.39 7.75 11.36
CA THR A 11 19.31 8.69 10.27
C THR A 11 18.54 8.10 9.11
N LYS A 12 18.80 6.85 8.82
CA LYS A 12 18.13 6.17 7.76
C LYS A 12 16.65 6.05 8.07
N ASP A 13 16.36 5.64 9.30
CA ASP A 13 14.97 5.49 9.72
C ASP A 13 14.24 6.82 9.69
N LYS A 14 14.90 7.87 10.07
CA LYS A 14 14.26 9.16 10.06
C LYS A 14 13.89 9.59 8.66
N SER A 15 14.75 9.31 7.70
CA SER A 15 14.45 9.62 6.32
C SER A 15 13.23 8.87 5.84
N ASP A 16 13.13 7.59 6.20
CA ASP A 16 11.98 6.79 5.83
C ASP A 16 10.71 7.29 6.52
N LEU A 17 10.83 7.66 7.78
CA LEU A 17 9.67 8.14 8.52
C LEU A 17 9.13 9.44 7.97
N ASP A 18 10.02 10.27 7.42
CA ASP A 18 9.59 11.55 6.87
C ASP A 18 9.03 11.43 5.46
N SER A 19 9.14 10.26 4.87
CA SER A 19 8.66 10.03 3.52
C SER A 19 7.23 9.58 3.51
N VAL A 20 6.57 9.83 2.40
CA VAL A 20 5.22 9.31 2.18
C VAL A 20 5.36 8.01 1.40
N TRP A 21 4.65 7.01 1.85
CA TRP A 21 4.68 5.68 1.23
C TRP A 21 3.32 5.35 0.65
N ASN A 22 3.34 4.75 -0.52
CA ASN A 22 2.13 4.37 -1.22
C ASN A 22 1.90 2.87 -1.10
N VAL A 23 0.63 2.51 -0.91
CA VAL A 23 0.20 1.12 -1.02
C VAL A 23 -0.34 0.98 -2.43
N VAL A 24 0.30 0.11 -3.22
CA VAL A 24 -0.04 -0.07 -4.62
C VAL A 24 -0.60 -1.47 -4.82
N VAL A 25 -1.79 -1.56 -5.40
CA VAL A 25 -2.39 -2.84 -5.73
C VAL A 25 -2.17 -3.10 -7.21
N HIS A 26 -1.76 -4.31 -7.52
CA HIS A 26 -1.41 -4.70 -8.89
C HIS A 26 -2.44 -5.66 -9.45
N ASN A 27 -2.60 -5.61 -10.75
CA ASN A 27 -3.54 -6.49 -11.42
C ASN A 27 -3.13 -7.95 -11.26
N ASP A 28 -4.09 -8.77 -10.88
CA ASP A 28 -3.87 -10.20 -10.71
C ASP A 28 -5.01 -10.90 -11.44
N PRO A 29 -4.72 -11.57 -12.55
CA PRO A 29 -5.79 -12.19 -13.34
C PRO A 29 -6.53 -13.30 -12.60
N VAL A 30 -6.00 -13.76 -11.48
CA VAL A 30 -6.66 -14.82 -10.72
C VAL A 30 -7.86 -14.30 -9.94
N ASN A 31 -7.80 -13.07 -9.45
CA ASN A 31 -8.85 -12.51 -8.60
C ASN A 31 -9.97 -11.91 -9.44
N LEU A 32 -11.21 -12.14 -9.01
CA LEU A 32 -12.35 -11.49 -9.62
C LEU A 32 -12.37 -10.02 -9.25
N MET A 33 -12.82 -9.19 -10.18
CA MET A 33 -12.89 -7.75 -9.95
C MET A 33 -13.80 -7.41 -8.76
N SER A 34 -14.94 -8.09 -8.67
CA SER A 34 -15.87 -7.85 -7.57
C SER A 34 -15.25 -8.21 -6.21
N TYR A 35 -14.43 -9.25 -6.20
CA TYR A 35 -13.73 -9.63 -4.97
C TYR A 35 -12.73 -8.55 -4.55
N VAL A 36 -11.98 -8.01 -5.51
CA VAL A 36 -11.00 -6.98 -5.22
C VAL A 36 -11.68 -5.73 -4.68
N ALA A 37 -12.80 -5.33 -5.28
CA ALA A 37 -13.54 -4.17 -4.79
C ALA A 37 -14.07 -4.42 -3.37
N MET A 38 -14.53 -5.61 -3.09
CA MET A 38 -15.00 -5.96 -1.74
C MET A 38 -13.87 -5.88 -0.73
N VAL A 39 -12.68 -6.35 -1.10
CA VAL A 39 -11.52 -6.29 -0.22
C VAL A 39 -11.15 -4.83 0.07
N PHE A 40 -11.20 -3.95 -0.93
CA PHE A 40 -10.93 -2.53 -0.71
C PHE A 40 -11.90 -1.93 0.30
N ARG A 41 -13.16 -2.31 0.21
CA ARG A 41 -14.14 -1.81 1.17
C ARG A 41 -13.87 -2.34 2.56
N ARG A 42 -13.47 -3.59 2.66
CA ARG A 42 -13.24 -4.22 3.96
C ARG A 42 -11.96 -3.70 4.63
N VAL A 43 -10.89 -3.56 3.86
CA VAL A 43 -9.60 -3.17 4.42
C VAL A 43 -9.53 -1.67 4.69
N PHE A 44 -10.02 -0.85 3.75
CA PHE A 44 -9.88 0.59 3.86
C PHE A 44 -11.16 1.31 4.28
N GLY A 45 -12.26 0.60 4.30
CA GLY A 45 -13.54 1.25 4.61
C GLY A 45 -14.05 2.14 3.49
N PHE A 46 -13.62 1.90 2.27
CA PHE A 46 -14.02 2.75 1.15
C PHE A 46 -15.52 2.63 0.85
N PRO A 47 -16.15 3.74 0.48
CA PRO A 47 -17.49 3.65 -0.10
C PRO A 47 -17.44 2.84 -1.38
N ARG A 48 -18.58 2.28 -1.78
CA ARG A 48 -18.65 1.43 -2.94
C ARG A 48 -18.05 2.08 -4.18
N GLU A 49 -18.39 3.32 -4.43
CA GLU A 49 -17.91 4.00 -5.62
C GLU A 49 -16.40 4.15 -5.65
N LYS A 50 -15.81 4.47 -4.52
CA LYS A 50 -14.37 4.62 -4.45
C LYS A 50 -13.68 3.28 -4.62
N ALA A 51 -14.23 2.23 -4.01
CA ALA A 51 -13.66 0.89 -4.15
C ALA A 51 -13.70 0.43 -5.61
N GLU A 52 -14.81 0.71 -6.29
CA GLU A 52 -14.94 0.31 -7.69
C GLU A 52 -14.02 1.12 -8.59
N ARG A 53 -13.83 2.38 -8.27
CA ARG A 53 -12.94 3.22 -9.06
C ARG A 53 -11.50 2.71 -9.00
N HIS A 54 -11.02 2.36 -7.80
CA HIS A 54 -9.68 1.80 -7.65
C HIS A 54 -9.57 0.43 -8.32
N MET A 55 -10.60 -0.39 -8.17
CA MET A 55 -10.61 -1.70 -8.78
C MET A 55 -10.53 -1.58 -10.32
N MET A 56 -11.27 -0.65 -10.89
CA MET A 56 -11.21 -0.44 -12.34
C MET A 56 -9.84 0.08 -12.76
N GLU A 57 -9.21 0.92 -11.94
CA GLU A 57 -7.89 1.39 -12.26
C GLU A 57 -6.88 0.24 -12.26
N VAL A 58 -6.98 -0.66 -11.29
CA VAL A 58 -6.12 -1.83 -11.26
C VAL A 58 -6.32 -2.65 -12.53
N HIS A 59 -7.57 -2.84 -12.92
CA HIS A 59 -7.90 -3.66 -14.07
C HIS A 59 -7.43 -3.02 -15.38
N LYS A 60 -7.66 -1.73 -15.56
CA LYS A 60 -7.35 -1.06 -16.82
C LYS A 60 -5.93 -0.59 -16.94
N SER A 61 -5.35 -0.11 -15.85
CA SER A 61 -4.00 0.46 -15.87
C SER A 61 -2.95 -0.48 -15.30
N GLY A 62 -3.36 -1.60 -14.74
CA GLY A 62 -2.43 -2.57 -14.19
C GLY A 62 -2.10 -2.32 -12.74
N ARG A 63 -2.39 -1.15 -12.18
CA ARG A 63 -2.07 -0.84 -10.80
C ARG A 63 -2.87 0.36 -10.33
N SER A 64 -3.04 0.48 -9.04
CA SER A 64 -3.69 1.64 -8.44
C SER A 64 -3.06 1.93 -7.09
N ILE A 65 -2.80 3.21 -6.81
CA ILE A 65 -2.35 3.64 -5.50
C ILE A 65 -3.61 3.81 -4.66
N VAL A 66 -3.81 2.91 -3.70
CA VAL A 66 -5.04 2.89 -2.92
C VAL A 66 -4.92 3.63 -1.59
N TRP A 67 -3.70 3.89 -1.14
CA TRP A 67 -3.49 4.57 0.13
C TRP A 67 -2.09 5.17 0.17
N SER A 68 -1.93 6.28 0.88
CA SER A 68 -0.63 6.91 1.05
C SER A 68 -0.53 7.43 2.48
N GLY A 69 0.66 7.36 3.04
CA GLY A 69 0.89 7.83 4.39
C GLY A 69 2.20 7.32 4.94
N SER A 70 2.24 7.04 6.24
CA SER A 70 3.47 6.60 6.87
C SER A 70 3.84 5.18 6.41
N ARG A 71 5.12 4.89 6.46
CA ARG A 71 5.60 3.57 6.08
C ARG A 71 5.00 2.49 6.96
N GLU A 72 4.91 2.75 8.24
CA GLU A 72 4.43 1.76 9.19
C GLU A 72 2.98 1.37 8.89
N GLU A 73 2.14 2.35 8.66
CA GLU A 73 0.75 2.07 8.32
C GLU A 73 0.64 1.41 6.95
N ALA A 74 1.46 1.86 6.01
CA ALA A 74 1.44 1.27 4.67
C ALA A 74 1.79 -0.21 4.72
N GLU A 75 2.77 -0.57 5.55
CA GLU A 75 3.16 -1.97 5.71
C GLU A 75 2.02 -2.81 6.25
N LEU A 76 1.28 -2.26 7.20
CA LEU A 76 0.14 -2.98 7.76
C LEU A 76 -0.94 -3.21 6.70
N TYR A 77 -1.20 -2.21 5.88
CA TYR A 77 -2.20 -2.37 4.82
C TYR A 77 -1.76 -3.40 3.78
N VAL A 78 -0.47 -3.40 3.42
CA VAL A 78 0.03 -4.39 2.48
C VAL A 78 -0.14 -5.80 3.07
N GLN A 79 0.13 -5.96 4.35
CA GLN A 79 -0.06 -7.25 5.00
C GLN A 79 -1.52 -7.67 4.99
N GLN A 80 -2.43 -6.74 5.25
CA GLN A 80 -3.85 -7.06 5.21
C GLN A 80 -4.31 -7.46 3.82
N LEU A 81 -3.83 -6.74 2.80
CA LEU A 81 -4.17 -7.08 1.43
C LEU A 81 -3.63 -8.45 1.06
N HIS A 82 -2.41 -8.77 1.48
CA HIS A 82 -1.84 -10.09 1.22
C HIS A 82 -2.65 -11.18 1.90
N SER A 83 -3.16 -10.91 3.10
CA SER A 83 -3.97 -11.90 3.80
C SER A 83 -5.28 -12.18 3.07
N HIS A 84 -5.73 -11.26 2.23
CA HIS A 84 -6.88 -11.45 1.37
C HIS A 84 -6.47 -11.91 -0.03
N LEU A 85 -5.20 -12.26 -0.21
CA LEU A 85 -4.66 -12.75 -1.47
C LEU A 85 -4.72 -11.71 -2.59
N VAL A 86 -4.62 -10.44 -2.22
CA VAL A 86 -4.57 -9.34 -3.18
C VAL A 86 -3.12 -8.90 -3.31
N LEU A 87 -2.61 -8.89 -4.53
CA LEU A 87 -1.23 -8.55 -4.79
C LEU A 87 -1.00 -7.05 -4.57
N SER A 88 -0.12 -6.73 -3.65
CA SER A 88 0.16 -5.32 -3.34
C SER A 88 1.61 -5.15 -2.93
N THR A 89 2.11 -3.93 -3.10
CA THR A 89 3.48 -3.58 -2.75
C THR A 89 3.53 -2.20 -2.12
N LEU A 90 4.66 -1.90 -1.50
CA LEU A 90 4.95 -0.58 -0.98
C LEU A 90 5.83 0.15 -1.98
N GLU A 91 5.54 1.42 -2.19
CA GLU A 91 6.40 2.26 -3.01
C GLU A 91 6.60 3.59 -2.31
N LYS A 92 7.84 4.03 -2.25
CA LYS A 92 8.12 5.35 -1.67
C LYS A 92 7.64 6.39 -2.66
N ASN A 93 6.87 7.35 -2.15
CA ASN A 93 6.38 8.40 -3.00
C ASN A 93 7.57 9.23 -3.48
N PRO A 94 7.67 9.50 -4.79
CA PRO A 94 8.80 10.29 -5.27
C PRO A 94 8.74 11.66 -4.64
N ALA A 95 9.88 12.16 -4.25
CA ALA A 95 9.94 13.47 -3.66
C ALA A 95 9.55 14.52 -4.68
N PRO A 96 8.88 15.57 -4.26
CA PRO A 96 8.54 16.65 -5.17
C PRO A 96 9.77 17.40 -5.63
#